data_d8b088af8301d8df1e7cd6aee3bf2697
#
_entry.id   d8b088af8301d8df1e7cd6aee3bf2697
#
_cell.length_a   1.000
_cell.length_b   1.000
_cell.length_c   1.000
_cell.angle_alpha   90.00
_cell.angle_beta   90.00
_cell.angle_gamma   90.00
#
_symmetry.space_group_name_H-M   'P 1'
#
loop_
_entity.id
_entity.type
_entity.pdbx_description
1 polymer ?
#
loop_
_entity_poly.entity_id
_entity_poly.type
_entity_poly.pdbx_seq_one_letter_code
_entity_poly.pdbx_strand_id
1 'polypeptide(L)'
;MCKMNILIIGSGAREHAFCWKLAQSKKTEKVYVVPGNAGTSELAINLDFDVSRFKDLKENILKNSIQLVLVGPEIPLINGVVDQITNDKELEHILVVGPSKKGALLEGSKDFSKEFMQRHKIPTAGYKTFNTETVEIGLKYLESVTPPFVLKADGPAAGKGVLILDNLDDAKKELISMLKNNKFGSSGHRVVVEEFLDGIELSCFVLTDGKTYKILPNAKDYKRIGEGDTGLNTGGMGSISPVSFASEEFLKKVEDRIIMPTVKGLQKENLPYKGFIFIGLIMVDNDPYVIEYNVRMGDPETQVVLPRIKSDFLELMARTANQTLNNFDLQIHEETYANIVMVAGGYPESYEKGNPITGIPKDNETSKIFHAGTK
;
A
#
# COMPACT_ATOMS: atom_id res chain seq x y z
N MET A 1 16.76 12.71 21.63
CA MET A 1 16.34 11.32 21.37
C MET A 1 17.61 10.50 21.17
N CYS A 2 17.76 9.35 21.84
CA CYS A 2 18.89 8.45 21.61
C CYS A 2 18.81 7.89 20.18
N LYS A 3 19.94 7.44 19.66
CA LYS A 3 19.96 6.75 18.37
C LYS A 3 19.19 5.42 18.45
N MET A 4 18.59 5.00 17.34
CA MET A 4 17.70 3.83 17.26
C MET A 4 18.17 2.81 16.26
N ASN A 5 18.06 1.54 16.63
CA ASN A 5 18.09 0.42 15.70
C ASN A 5 16.67 0.19 15.13
N ILE A 6 16.57 0.06 13.84
CA ILE A 6 15.30 0.00 13.12
C ILE A 6 15.24 -1.32 12.36
N LEU A 7 14.10 -2.01 12.39
CA LEU A 7 13.82 -3.18 11.55
C LEU A 7 12.77 -2.80 10.49
N ILE A 8 13.11 -2.98 9.23
CA ILE A 8 12.17 -2.90 8.11
C ILE A 8 11.81 -4.33 7.68
N ILE A 9 10.52 -4.61 7.57
CA ILE A 9 10.02 -5.88 7.04
C ILE A 9 9.70 -5.70 5.56
N GLY A 10 10.29 -6.53 4.69
CA GLY A 10 10.05 -6.57 3.25
C GLY A 10 11.32 -6.60 2.40
N SER A 11 11.19 -6.65 1.07
CA SER A 11 12.30 -6.82 0.12
C SER A 11 12.12 -6.07 -1.20
N GLY A 12 11.07 -5.27 -1.33
CA GLY A 12 10.77 -4.50 -2.55
C GLY A 12 11.56 -3.19 -2.65
N ALA A 13 11.31 -2.45 -3.72
CA ALA A 13 11.89 -1.13 -3.92
C ALA A 13 11.34 -0.12 -2.91
N ARG A 14 10.11 -0.29 -2.47
CA ARG A 14 9.52 0.45 -1.35
C ARG A 14 10.35 0.32 -0.07
N GLU A 15 10.74 -0.89 0.31
CA GLU A 15 11.56 -1.14 1.50
C GLU A 15 12.98 -0.60 1.35
N HIS A 16 13.55 -0.66 0.14
CA HIS A 16 14.82 0.00 -0.14
C HIS A 16 14.70 1.53 0.00
N ALA A 17 13.62 2.14 -0.49
CA ALA A 17 13.37 3.57 -0.30
C ALA A 17 13.19 3.96 1.17
N PHE A 18 12.51 3.14 1.98
CA PHE A 18 12.46 3.32 3.44
C PHE A 18 13.84 3.25 4.06
N CYS A 19 14.64 2.24 3.70
CA CYS A 19 16.01 2.07 4.19
C CYS A 19 16.85 3.31 3.89
N TRP A 20 16.84 3.75 2.63
CA TRP A 20 17.56 4.95 2.19
C TRP A 20 17.14 6.21 2.97
N LYS A 21 15.83 6.40 3.18
CA LYS A 21 15.33 7.60 3.87
C LYS A 21 15.62 7.56 5.38
N LEU A 22 15.51 6.40 6.01
CA LEU A 22 15.82 6.23 7.44
C LEU A 22 17.32 6.36 7.72
N ALA A 23 18.18 5.88 6.82
CA ALA A 23 19.64 6.00 6.95
C ALA A 23 20.14 7.46 6.96
N GLN A 24 19.36 8.42 6.43
CA GLN A 24 19.70 9.85 6.44
C GLN A 24 19.53 10.51 7.81
N SER A 25 18.74 9.92 8.70
CA SER A 25 18.52 10.51 10.04
C SER A 25 19.76 10.38 10.93
N LYS A 26 20.16 11.48 11.54
CA LYS A 26 21.22 11.48 12.56
C LYS A 26 20.87 10.67 13.83
N LYS A 27 19.58 10.32 13.97
CA LYS A 27 19.04 9.50 15.06
C LYS A 27 19.02 8.01 14.73
N THR A 28 19.37 7.62 13.51
CA THR A 28 19.55 6.21 13.13
C THR A 28 20.89 5.70 13.65
N GLU A 29 20.86 4.58 14.39
CA GLU A 29 22.07 3.85 14.72
C GLU A 29 22.38 2.80 13.69
N LYS A 30 21.45 1.86 13.48
CA LYS A 30 21.53 0.83 12.43
C LYS A 30 20.16 0.57 11.84
N VAL A 31 20.14 0.24 10.57
CA VAL A 31 18.95 -0.28 9.87
C VAL A 31 19.15 -1.77 9.61
N TYR A 32 18.16 -2.55 9.93
CA TYR A 32 18.03 -3.97 9.59
C TYR A 32 16.86 -4.15 8.66
N VAL A 33 16.98 -5.05 7.69
CA VAL A 33 15.90 -5.35 6.73
C VAL A 33 15.71 -6.84 6.61
N VAL A 34 14.47 -7.31 6.61
CA VAL A 34 14.15 -8.75 6.49
C VAL A 34 13.10 -9.00 5.40
N PRO A 35 13.40 -9.80 4.39
CA PRO A 35 14.72 -10.36 4.06
C PRO A 35 15.65 -9.35 3.38
N GLY A 36 15.15 -8.18 2.93
CA GLY A 36 15.91 -7.19 2.18
C GLY A 36 16.20 -7.61 0.74
N ASN A 37 17.06 -6.84 0.06
CA ASN A 37 17.51 -7.08 -1.31
C ASN A 37 18.95 -6.58 -1.49
N ALA A 38 19.49 -6.65 -2.72
CA ALA A 38 20.85 -6.21 -3.02
C ALA A 38 21.08 -4.72 -2.66
N GLY A 39 20.10 -3.84 -2.96
CA GLY A 39 20.23 -2.42 -2.66
C GLY A 39 20.15 -2.10 -1.16
N THR A 40 19.33 -2.82 -0.41
CA THR A 40 19.27 -2.63 1.06
C THR A 40 20.57 -3.07 1.74
N SER A 41 21.30 -4.05 1.20
CA SER A 41 22.57 -4.51 1.75
C SER A 41 23.70 -3.46 1.70
N GLU A 42 23.54 -2.45 0.85
CA GLU A 42 24.49 -1.33 0.77
C GLU A 42 24.33 -0.32 1.91
N LEU A 43 23.13 -0.25 2.48
CA LEU A 43 22.73 0.77 3.46
C LEU A 43 22.39 0.18 4.85
N ALA A 44 22.13 -1.11 4.92
CA ALA A 44 21.60 -1.80 6.08
C ALA A 44 22.16 -3.22 6.22
N ILE A 45 21.76 -3.89 7.29
CA ILE A 45 22.05 -5.31 7.53
C ILE A 45 20.82 -6.12 7.14
N ASN A 46 20.93 -6.89 6.06
CA ASN A 46 19.87 -7.82 5.69
C ASN A 46 19.89 -9.03 6.63
N LEU A 47 18.71 -9.40 7.13
CA LEU A 47 18.51 -10.55 8.00
C LEU A 47 17.79 -11.65 7.23
N ASP A 48 18.16 -12.90 7.47
CA ASP A 48 17.54 -14.06 6.83
C ASP A 48 16.79 -14.89 7.87
N PHE A 49 15.49 -14.63 8.02
CA PHE A 49 14.58 -15.43 8.84
C PHE A 49 13.13 -15.26 8.33
N ASP A 50 12.28 -16.20 8.72
CA ASP A 50 10.87 -16.20 8.35
C ASP A 50 10.05 -15.32 9.31
N VAL A 51 9.61 -14.15 8.83
CA VAL A 51 8.78 -13.19 9.59
C VAL A 51 7.43 -13.78 10.01
N SER A 52 6.92 -14.80 9.30
CA SER A 52 5.66 -15.45 9.67
C SER A 52 5.78 -16.27 10.97
N ARG A 53 6.99 -16.64 11.37
CA ARG A 53 7.29 -17.29 12.64
C ARG A 53 7.63 -16.26 13.70
N PHE A 54 6.65 -15.92 14.53
CA PHE A 54 6.80 -14.88 15.56
C PHE A 54 7.99 -15.09 16.49
N LYS A 55 8.34 -16.36 16.80
CA LYS A 55 9.52 -16.69 17.61
C LYS A 55 10.80 -16.12 17.00
N ASP A 56 11.00 -16.34 15.70
CA ASP A 56 12.20 -15.88 14.99
C ASP A 56 12.24 -14.34 14.94
N LEU A 57 11.09 -13.71 14.69
CA LEU A 57 10.95 -12.25 14.72
C LEU A 57 11.31 -11.69 16.10
N LYS A 58 10.75 -12.25 17.17
CA LYS A 58 11.04 -11.82 18.55
C LYS A 58 12.52 -11.96 18.91
N GLU A 59 13.11 -13.12 18.63
CA GLU A 59 14.54 -13.37 18.89
C GLU A 59 15.42 -12.33 18.16
N ASN A 60 15.12 -12.01 16.92
CA ASN A 60 15.87 -11.02 16.14
C ASN A 60 15.67 -9.59 16.63
N ILE A 61 14.46 -9.22 17.05
CA ILE A 61 14.19 -7.91 17.66
C ILE A 61 15.06 -7.73 18.93
N LEU A 62 15.06 -8.71 19.83
CA LEU A 62 15.81 -8.66 21.08
C LEU A 62 17.33 -8.71 20.84
N LYS A 63 17.81 -9.65 20.02
CA LYS A 63 19.24 -9.83 19.70
C LYS A 63 19.87 -8.59 19.09
N ASN A 64 19.14 -7.88 18.22
CA ASN A 64 19.64 -6.70 17.53
C ASN A 64 19.25 -5.39 18.23
N SER A 65 18.66 -5.47 19.42
CA SER A 65 18.21 -4.30 20.20
C SER A 65 17.39 -3.32 19.35
N ILE A 66 16.41 -3.85 18.60
CA ILE A 66 15.52 -3.05 17.74
C ILE A 66 14.61 -2.21 18.63
N GLN A 67 14.43 -0.94 18.29
CA GLN A 67 13.51 -0.04 18.98
C GLN A 67 12.33 0.39 18.12
N LEU A 68 12.44 0.27 16.78
CA LEU A 68 11.35 0.60 15.87
C LEU A 68 11.23 -0.46 14.79
N VAL A 69 10.00 -0.93 14.54
CA VAL A 69 9.66 -1.83 13.44
C VAL A 69 8.75 -1.10 12.45
N LEU A 70 9.15 -1.09 11.18
CA LEU A 70 8.38 -0.56 10.05
C LEU A 70 7.99 -1.71 9.12
N VAL A 71 6.70 -1.92 8.92
CA VAL A 71 6.20 -2.99 8.07
C VAL A 71 5.91 -2.45 6.67
N GLY A 72 6.60 -2.97 5.66
CA GLY A 72 6.44 -2.55 4.27
C GLY A 72 5.29 -3.23 3.53
N PRO A 73 5.24 -4.58 3.44
CA PRO A 73 4.22 -5.29 2.67
C PRO A 73 2.93 -5.56 3.47
N GLU A 74 1.84 -5.80 2.75
CA GLU A 74 0.51 -6.01 3.32
C GLU A 74 0.34 -7.35 4.07
N ILE A 75 0.97 -8.42 3.58
CA ILE A 75 0.74 -9.78 4.11
C ILE A 75 1.08 -9.91 5.60
N PRO A 76 2.25 -9.44 6.10
CA PRO A 76 2.52 -9.44 7.53
C PRO A 76 1.51 -8.64 8.34
N LEU A 77 1.01 -7.50 7.81
CA LEU A 77 0.01 -6.67 8.47
C LEU A 77 -1.33 -7.41 8.60
N ILE A 78 -1.82 -8.00 7.52
CA ILE A 78 -3.06 -8.80 7.48
C ILE A 78 -2.97 -10.01 8.41
N ASN A 79 -1.78 -10.62 8.52
CA ASN A 79 -1.52 -11.73 9.42
C ASN A 79 -1.37 -11.31 10.89
N GLY A 80 -1.29 -9.98 11.18
CA GLY A 80 -1.31 -9.44 12.52
C GLY A 80 0.06 -9.36 13.20
N VAL A 81 1.13 -9.16 12.44
CA VAL A 81 2.50 -8.98 12.99
C VAL A 81 2.57 -7.84 14.01
N VAL A 82 1.81 -6.76 13.80
CA VAL A 82 1.74 -5.64 14.74
C VAL A 82 1.15 -6.06 16.07
N ASP A 83 0.03 -6.80 16.04
CA ASP A 83 -0.62 -7.31 17.26
C ASP A 83 0.28 -8.29 18.02
N GLN A 84 1.02 -9.12 17.28
CA GLN A 84 1.97 -10.07 17.90
C GLN A 84 3.08 -9.33 18.66
N ILE A 85 3.66 -8.27 18.08
CA ILE A 85 4.71 -7.48 18.73
C ILE A 85 4.14 -6.70 19.91
N THR A 86 3.02 -6.00 19.73
CA THR A 86 2.48 -5.09 20.75
C THR A 86 1.83 -5.80 21.94
N ASN A 87 1.40 -7.06 21.78
CA ASN A 87 0.83 -7.87 22.86
C ASN A 87 1.87 -8.71 23.62
N ASP A 88 3.12 -8.77 23.15
CA ASP A 88 4.20 -9.48 23.83
C ASP A 88 4.83 -8.58 24.90
N LYS A 89 4.86 -9.05 26.16
CA LYS A 89 5.35 -8.27 27.32
C LYS A 89 6.82 -7.87 27.22
N GLU A 90 7.64 -8.66 26.54
CA GLU A 90 9.07 -8.33 26.38
C GLU A 90 9.29 -7.31 25.25
N LEU A 91 8.30 -7.14 24.37
CA LEU A 91 8.35 -6.25 23.21
C LEU A 91 7.45 -5.02 23.33
N GLU A 92 6.73 -4.83 24.45
CA GLU A 92 5.78 -3.71 24.64
C GLU A 92 6.40 -2.31 24.47
N HIS A 93 7.72 -2.22 24.65
CA HIS A 93 8.48 -0.98 24.48
C HIS A 93 8.89 -0.70 23.03
N ILE A 94 8.68 -1.64 22.12
CA ILE A 94 9.03 -1.51 20.71
C ILE A 94 8.02 -0.61 19.99
N LEU A 95 8.51 0.40 19.30
CA LEU A 95 7.71 1.25 18.44
C LEU A 95 7.38 0.49 17.15
N VAL A 96 6.08 0.39 16.81
CA VAL A 96 5.67 -0.30 15.59
C VAL A 96 4.86 0.64 14.71
N VAL A 97 5.25 0.74 13.44
CA VAL A 97 4.50 1.47 12.41
C VAL A 97 3.82 0.47 11.48
N GLY A 98 2.52 0.41 11.60
CA GLY A 98 1.60 -0.45 10.88
C GLY A 98 0.26 -0.54 11.62
N PRO A 99 -0.84 -0.87 10.94
CA PRO A 99 -2.13 -1.11 11.57
C PRO A 99 -2.15 -2.43 12.35
N SER A 100 -3.08 -2.54 13.30
CA SER A 100 -3.48 -3.83 13.87
C SER A 100 -4.06 -4.74 12.78
N LYS A 101 -4.17 -6.04 13.05
CA LYS A 101 -4.84 -7.00 12.17
C LYS A 101 -6.26 -6.54 11.79
N LYS A 102 -6.99 -5.95 12.72
CA LYS A 102 -8.34 -5.39 12.46
C LYS A 102 -8.27 -4.18 11.52
N GLY A 103 -7.33 -3.26 11.73
CA GLY A 103 -7.12 -2.11 10.86
C GLY A 103 -6.66 -2.51 9.46
N ALA A 104 -5.90 -3.60 9.35
CA ALA A 104 -5.43 -4.14 8.08
C ALA A 104 -6.57 -4.74 7.21
N LEU A 105 -7.78 -4.94 7.75
CA LEU A 105 -8.93 -5.36 6.97
C LEU A 105 -9.33 -4.35 5.89
N LEU A 106 -8.96 -3.08 6.01
CA LEU A 106 -9.18 -2.08 4.94
C LEU A 106 -8.52 -2.47 3.61
N GLU A 107 -7.39 -3.20 3.62
CA GLU A 107 -6.76 -3.78 2.42
C GLU A 107 -7.07 -5.27 2.31
N GLY A 108 -7.17 -5.97 3.44
CA GLY A 108 -7.34 -7.41 3.52
C GLY A 108 -8.70 -7.92 3.03
N SER A 109 -9.74 -7.07 3.03
CA SER A 109 -11.07 -7.39 2.53
C SER A 109 -11.70 -6.18 1.85
N LYS A 110 -11.97 -6.30 0.55
CA LYS A 110 -12.65 -5.26 -0.23
C LYS A 110 -14.10 -5.07 0.23
N ASP A 111 -14.76 -6.15 0.61
CA ASP A 111 -16.11 -6.13 1.18
C ASP A 111 -16.15 -5.31 2.47
N PHE A 112 -15.25 -5.61 3.42
CA PHE A 112 -15.10 -4.82 4.65
C PHE A 112 -14.80 -3.34 4.35
N SER A 113 -13.91 -3.08 3.41
CA SER A 113 -13.54 -1.73 2.98
C SER A 113 -14.73 -0.95 2.42
N LYS A 114 -15.53 -1.59 1.55
CA LYS A 114 -16.74 -0.98 0.99
C LYS A 114 -17.79 -0.72 2.06
N GLU A 115 -18.04 -1.67 2.95
CA GLU A 115 -18.96 -1.48 4.08
C GLU A 115 -18.48 -0.35 5.00
N PHE A 116 -17.17 -0.28 5.30
CA PHE A 116 -16.58 0.81 6.07
C PHE A 116 -16.83 2.17 5.41
N MET A 117 -16.57 2.29 4.09
CA MET A 117 -16.82 3.52 3.34
C MET A 117 -18.31 3.92 3.39
N GLN A 118 -19.20 2.96 3.24
CA GLN A 118 -20.65 3.20 3.32
C GLN A 118 -21.08 3.71 4.71
N ARG A 119 -20.62 3.06 5.80
CA ARG A 119 -20.93 3.46 7.18
C ARG A 119 -20.44 4.87 7.51
N HIS A 120 -19.33 5.28 6.92
CA HIS A 120 -18.71 6.58 7.17
C HIS A 120 -18.97 7.62 6.06
N LYS A 121 -19.86 7.30 5.10
CA LYS A 121 -20.27 8.18 3.99
C LYS A 121 -19.10 8.66 3.14
N ILE A 122 -18.11 7.80 2.94
CA ILE A 122 -16.94 8.05 2.11
C ILE A 122 -17.31 7.74 0.66
N PRO A 123 -17.07 8.67 -0.29
CA PRO A 123 -17.40 8.47 -1.70
C PRO A 123 -16.64 7.28 -2.29
N THR A 124 -17.34 6.35 -2.92
CA THR A 124 -16.81 5.20 -3.65
C THR A 124 -17.83 4.73 -4.66
N ALA A 125 -17.43 3.88 -5.61
CA ALA A 125 -18.34 3.27 -6.58
C ALA A 125 -19.49 2.51 -5.90
N GLY A 126 -20.66 2.57 -6.49
CA GLY A 126 -21.78 1.69 -6.11
C GLY A 126 -21.36 0.22 -6.22
N TYR A 127 -21.78 -0.63 -5.27
CA TYR A 127 -21.31 -2.01 -5.22
C TYR A 127 -22.32 -2.97 -4.64
N LYS A 128 -22.14 -4.26 -4.93
CA LYS A 128 -22.75 -5.38 -4.18
C LYS A 128 -21.75 -6.53 -4.09
N THR A 129 -21.79 -7.24 -2.97
CA THR A 129 -20.93 -8.40 -2.71
C THR A 129 -21.73 -9.70 -2.83
N PHE A 130 -21.12 -10.69 -3.47
CA PHE A 130 -21.68 -12.01 -3.69
C PHE A 130 -20.70 -13.10 -3.25
N ASN A 131 -21.25 -14.23 -2.84
CA ASN A 131 -20.52 -15.44 -2.48
C ASN A 131 -21.10 -16.65 -3.24
N THR A 132 -20.60 -17.84 -2.98
CA THR A 132 -21.03 -19.08 -3.64
C THR A 132 -22.54 -19.33 -3.48
N GLU A 133 -23.14 -18.95 -2.33
CA GLU A 133 -24.56 -19.16 -2.06
C GLU A 133 -25.45 -18.13 -2.78
N THR A 134 -24.90 -16.95 -3.05
CA THR A 134 -25.63 -15.81 -3.66
C THR A 134 -25.27 -15.60 -5.14
N VAL A 135 -24.55 -16.52 -5.77
CA VAL A 135 -24.11 -16.39 -7.18
C VAL A 135 -25.26 -16.12 -8.15
N GLU A 136 -26.40 -16.81 -7.99
CA GLU A 136 -27.57 -16.61 -8.88
C GLU A 136 -28.17 -15.20 -8.74
N ILE A 137 -28.10 -14.62 -7.53
CA ILE A 137 -28.48 -13.21 -7.28
C ILE A 137 -27.47 -12.29 -7.97
N GLY A 138 -26.18 -12.65 -7.91
CA GLY A 138 -25.10 -11.91 -8.58
C GLY A 138 -25.26 -11.87 -10.10
N LEU A 139 -25.62 -13.00 -10.70
CA LEU A 139 -25.87 -13.07 -12.14
C LEU A 139 -27.03 -12.15 -12.57
N LYS A 140 -28.11 -12.12 -11.80
CA LYS A 140 -29.26 -11.19 -12.02
C LYS A 140 -28.86 -9.73 -11.78
N TYR A 141 -27.99 -9.48 -10.80
CA TYR A 141 -27.51 -8.12 -10.53
C TYR A 141 -26.68 -7.58 -11.71
N LEU A 142 -25.84 -8.40 -12.33
CA LEU A 142 -25.07 -8.00 -13.53
C LEU A 142 -25.99 -7.55 -14.67
N GLU A 143 -27.18 -8.12 -14.82
CA GLU A 143 -28.18 -7.68 -15.82
C GLU A 143 -28.72 -6.26 -15.58
N SER A 144 -28.61 -5.76 -14.35
CA SER A 144 -29.04 -4.41 -13.95
C SER A 144 -27.90 -3.36 -13.95
N VAL A 145 -26.66 -3.79 -14.14
CA VAL A 145 -25.47 -2.92 -14.18
C VAL A 145 -25.15 -2.53 -15.60
N THR A 146 -24.77 -1.26 -15.80
CA THR A 146 -24.26 -0.77 -17.09
C THR A 146 -22.80 -1.16 -17.28
N PRO A 147 -22.39 -1.70 -18.43
CA PRO A 147 -20.96 -1.97 -18.70
C PRO A 147 -20.13 -0.68 -18.76
N PRO A 148 -18.81 -0.73 -18.48
CA PRO A 148 -18.04 -1.95 -18.16
C PRO A 148 -18.35 -2.52 -16.76
N PHE A 149 -18.31 -3.86 -16.65
CA PHE A 149 -18.54 -4.58 -15.39
C PHE A 149 -17.22 -4.71 -14.61
N VAL A 150 -17.20 -4.27 -13.36
CA VAL A 150 -16.00 -4.38 -12.49
C VAL A 150 -16.21 -5.47 -11.45
N LEU A 151 -15.46 -6.56 -11.55
CA LEU A 151 -15.47 -7.68 -10.63
C LEU A 151 -14.16 -7.72 -9.84
N LYS A 152 -14.24 -7.71 -8.52
CA LYS A 152 -13.06 -7.74 -7.63
C LYS A 152 -13.13 -8.92 -6.67
N ALA A 153 -12.11 -9.78 -6.66
CA ALA A 153 -11.93 -10.77 -5.60
C ALA A 153 -11.72 -10.06 -4.25
N ASP A 154 -12.37 -10.53 -3.19
CA ASP A 154 -12.42 -9.84 -1.90
C ASP A 154 -11.03 -9.73 -1.25
N GLY A 155 -10.26 -10.82 -1.21
CA GLY A 155 -8.95 -10.84 -0.56
C GLY A 155 -7.79 -10.37 -1.44
N PRO A 156 -6.55 -10.37 -0.89
CA PRO A 156 -5.35 -10.05 -1.64
C PRO A 156 -5.15 -10.99 -2.83
N ALA A 157 -4.92 -10.43 -4.01
CA ALA A 157 -4.73 -11.18 -5.25
C ALA A 157 -3.60 -10.61 -6.12
N ALA A 158 -2.62 -9.92 -5.51
CA ALA A 158 -1.43 -9.38 -6.17
C ALA A 158 -1.74 -8.57 -7.46
N GLY A 159 -2.77 -7.72 -7.41
CA GLY A 159 -3.21 -6.91 -8.56
C GLY A 159 -3.98 -7.67 -9.65
N LYS A 160 -4.10 -9.00 -9.55
CA LYS A 160 -4.77 -9.84 -10.57
C LYS A 160 -6.25 -10.11 -10.27
N GLY A 161 -6.73 -9.73 -9.11
CA GLY A 161 -8.10 -9.99 -8.63
C GLY A 161 -9.15 -9.00 -9.12
N VAL A 162 -8.81 -8.07 -10.01
CA VAL A 162 -9.73 -7.07 -10.58
C VAL A 162 -9.89 -7.33 -12.06
N LEU A 163 -11.12 -7.49 -12.50
CA LEU A 163 -11.51 -7.70 -13.91
C LEU A 163 -12.46 -6.59 -14.33
N ILE A 164 -12.19 -5.99 -15.47
CA ILE A 164 -13.06 -4.99 -16.12
C ILE A 164 -13.48 -5.60 -17.45
N LEU A 165 -14.79 -5.76 -17.65
CA LEU A 165 -15.37 -6.54 -18.75
C LEU A 165 -16.48 -5.74 -19.41
N ASP A 166 -16.46 -5.67 -20.75
CA ASP A 166 -17.46 -4.92 -21.52
C ASP A 166 -18.68 -5.78 -21.89
N ASN A 167 -18.54 -7.10 -21.83
CA ASN A 167 -19.57 -8.04 -22.25
C ASN A 167 -20.23 -8.72 -21.04
N LEU A 168 -21.58 -8.74 -21.03
CA LEU A 168 -22.35 -9.31 -19.93
C LEU A 168 -22.14 -10.83 -19.77
N ASP A 169 -22.06 -11.58 -20.87
CA ASP A 169 -21.87 -13.02 -20.81
C ASP A 169 -20.51 -13.39 -20.25
N ASP A 170 -19.47 -12.62 -20.59
CA ASP A 170 -18.13 -12.79 -20.04
C ASP A 170 -18.08 -12.41 -18.56
N ALA A 171 -18.76 -11.33 -18.16
CA ALA A 171 -18.90 -10.96 -16.76
C ALA A 171 -19.60 -12.05 -15.92
N LYS A 172 -20.66 -12.66 -16.46
CA LYS A 172 -21.35 -13.79 -15.80
C LYS A 172 -20.46 -15.03 -15.70
N LYS A 173 -19.73 -15.39 -16.78
CA LYS A 173 -18.77 -16.52 -16.75
C LYS A 173 -17.67 -16.28 -15.71
N GLU A 174 -17.11 -15.07 -15.66
CA GLU A 174 -16.06 -14.74 -14.71
C GLU A 174 -16.57 -14.73 -13.28
N LEU A 175 -17.77 -14.21 -13.00
CA LEU A 175 -18.35 -14.28 -11.66
C LEU A 175 -18.50 -15.73 -11.18
N ILE A 176 -18.98 -16.63 -12.03
CA ILE A 176 -19.06 -18.07 -11.75
C ILE A 176 -17.67 -18.66 -11.52
N SER A 177 -16.70 -18.33 -12.40
CA SER A 177 -15.33 -18.82 -12.30
C SER A 177 -14.67 -18.40 -10.99
N MET A 178 -14.84 -17.15 -10.58
CA MET A 178 -14.28 -16.63 -9.34
C MET A 178 -14.90 -17.32 -8.11
N LEU A 179 -16.24 -17.45 -8.07
CA LEU A 179 -16.97 -17.95 -6.89
C LEU A 179 -16.99 -19.48 -6.79
N LYS A 180 -17.24 -20.21 -7.92
CA LYS A 180 -17.42 -21.67 -7.91
C LYS A 180 -16.14 -22.44 -8.22
N ASN A 181 -15.26 -21.90 -9.09
CA ASN A 181 -14.04 -22.59 -9.55
C ASN A 181 -12.79 -22.17 -8.76
N ASN A 182 -12.96 -21.35 -7.71
CA ASN A 182 -11.87 -20.95 -6.81
C ASN A 182 -10.66 -20.31 -7.53
N LYS A 183 -10.91 -19.53 -8.60
CA LYS A 183 -9.90 -18.93 -9.48
C LYS A 183 -8.79 -18.17 -8.71
N PHE A 184 -9.14 -17.57 -7.57
CA PHE A 184 -8.23 -16.81 -6.72
C PHE A 184 -8.04 -17.42 -5.32
N GLY A 185 -8.23 -18.73 -5.18
CA GLY A 185 -8.11 -19.42 -3.87
C GLY A 185 -9.06 -18.83 -2.83
N SER A 186 -8.61 -18.72 -1.60
CA SER A 186 -9.42 -18.17 -0.50
C SER A 186 -9.86 -16.71 -0.74
N SER A 187 -9.13 -15.94 -1.55
CA SER A 187 -9.52 -14.56 -1.91
C SER A 187 -10.75 -14.50 -2.82
N GLY A 188 -11.09 -15.57 -3.52
CA GLY A 188 -12.25 -15.67 -4.41
C GLY A 188 -13.55 -16.14 -3.75
N HIS A 189 -13.59 -16.39 -2.44
CA HIS A 189 -14.81 -16.82 -1.75
C HIS A 189 -15.91 -15.76 -1.77
N ARG A 190 -15.57 -14.50 -1.94
CA ARG A 190 -16.47 -13.38 -2.19
C ARG A 190 -15.98 -12.56 -3.36
N VAL A 191 -16.92 -12.01 -4.11
CA VAL A 191 -16.66 -11.10 -5.22
C VAL A 191 -17.48 -9.83 -5.02
N VAL A 192 -16.80 -8.70 -5.06
CA VAL A 192 -17.40 -7.37 -5.07
C VAL A 192 -17.61 -6.98 -6.53
N VAL A 193 -18.87 -6.76 -6.91
CA VAL A 193 -19.23 -6.21 -8.22
C VAL A 193 -19.48 -4.72 -8.03
N GLU A 194 -18.72 -3.91 -8.76
CA GLU A 194 -18.74 -2.45 -8.65
C GLU A 194 -19.23 -1.77 -9.94
N GLU A 195 -19.77 -0.59 -9.77
CA GLU A 195 -19.96 0.37 -10.84
C GLU A 195 -18.59 0.79 -11.41
N PHE A 196 -18.51 0.90 -12.73
CA PHE A 196 -17.32 1.46 -13.37
C PHE A 196 -17.30 2.98 -13.21
N LEU A 197 -16.21 3.50 -12.71
CA LEU A 197 -15.96 4.94 -12.63
C LEU A 197 -15.00 5.33 -13.75
N ASP A 198 -15.41 6.26 -14.59
CA ASP A 198 -14.57 6.82 -15.65
C ASP A 198 -13.95 8.13 -15.17
N GLY A 199 -12.62 8.17 -15.07
CA GLY A 199 -11.91 9.31 -14.52
C GLY A 199 -10.40 9.15 -14.50
N ILE A 200 -9.73 10.04 -13.82
CA ILE A 200 -8.26 10.05 -13.71
C ILE A 200 -7.84 9.53 -12.35
N GLU A 201 -7.07 8.43 -12.35
CA GLU A 201 -6.55 7.83 -11.11
C GLU A 201 -5.40 8.65 -10.52
N LEU A 202 -5.33 8.68 -9.18
CA LEU A 202 -4.21 9.21 -8.41
C LEU A 202 -4.11 8.50 -7.06
N SER A 203 -2.93 8.58 -6.47
CA SER A 203 -2.59 7.98 -5.18
C SER A 203 -2.45 9.08 -4.11
N CYS A 204 -3.23 8.98 -3.04
CA CYS A 204 -3.12 9.85 -1.87
C CYS A 204 -2.58 9.06 -0.68
N PHE A 205 -1.61 9.62 0.03
CA PHE A 205 -0.96 8.98 1.16
C PHE A 205 -1.21 9.77 2.43
N VAL A 206 -1.63 9.05 3.46
CA VAL A 206 -1.88 9.58 4.80
C VAL A 206 -1.06 8.80 5.80
N LEU A 207 -0.42 9.49 6.71
CA LEU A 207 0.20 8.88 7.88
C LEU A 207 -0.63 9.25 9.10
N THR A 208 -1.11 8.25 9.83
CA THR A 208 -1.90 8.48 11.05
C THR A 208 -1.30 7.77 12.26
N ASP A 209 -1.43 8.39 13.41
CA ASP A 209 -1.09 7.82 14.72
C ASP A 209 -2.32 7.27 15.45
N GLY A 210 -3.46 7.18 14.75
CA GLY A 210 -4.75 6.76 15.29
C GLY A 210 -5.54 7.87 15.99
N LYS A 211 -4.95 9.06 16.21
CA LYS A 211 -5.61 10.24 16.80
C LYS A 211 -5.67 11.39 15.82
N THR A 212 -4.58 11.60 15.11
CA THR A 212 -4.42 12.65 14.11
C THR A 212 -3.75 12.08 12.86
N TYR A 213 -3.55 12.91 11.86
CA TYR A 213 -2.91 12.50 10.60
C TYR A 213 -2.04 13.62 10.01
N LYS A 214 -1.15 13.22 9.11
CA LYS A 214 -0.43 14.09 8.16
C LYS A 214 -0.69 13.57 6.76
N ILE A 215 -0.98 14.49 5.83
CA ILE A 215 -1.11 14.19 4.41
C ILE A 215 0.30 14.25 3.82
N LEU A 216 0.73 13.15 3.20
CA LEU A 216 2.00 13.05 2.50
C LEU A 216 1.84 13.48 1.04
N PRO A 217 2.93 13.70 0.28
CA PRO A 217 2.84 14.03 -1.14
C PRO A 217 1.99 13.01 -1.90
N ASN A 218 1.09 13.49 -2.75
CA ASN A 218 0.34 12.66 -3.67
C ASN A 218 1.24 12.14 -4.80
N ALA A 219 0.80 11.09 -5.48
CA ALA A 219 1.46 10.55 -6.65
C ALA A 219 0.46 10.02 -7.66
N LYS A 220 0.93 9.73 -8.87
CA LYS A 220 0.24 8.92 -9.87
C LYS A 220 1.17 7.80 -10.29
N ASP A 221 0.67 6.58 -10.31
CA ASP A 221 1.33 5.43 -10.88
C ASP A 221 0.85 5.17 -12.32
N TYR A 222 1.64 4.40 -13.06
CA TYR A 222 1.36 3.97 -14.43
C TYR A 222 1.43 2.45 -14.46
N LYS A 223 0.27 1.80 -14.57
CA LYS A 223 0.14 0.34 -14.36
C LYS A 223 0.31 -0.48 -15.64
N ARG A 224 0.05 0.10 -16.81
CA ARG A 224 0.08 -0.63 -18.06
C ARG A 224 1.51 -0.80 -18.58
N ILE A 225 1.81 -2.00 -19.12
CA ILE A 225 3.16 -2.32 -19.62
C ILE A 225 3.50 -1.64 -20.95
N GLY A 226 2.52 -1.32 -21.76
CA GLY A 226 2.70 -0.78 -23.11
C GLY A 226 2.59 0.74 -23.16
N GLU A 227 3.15 1.32 -24.23
CA GLU A 227 3.03 2.74 -24.53
C GLU A 227 1.57 3.16 -24.71
N GLY A 228 1.25 4.42 -24.33
CA GLY A 228 -0.10 4.95 -24.46
C GLY A 228 -1.12 4.30 -23.53
N ASP A 229 -0.69 3.82 -22.39
CA ASP A 229 -1.54 3.16 -21.37
C ASP A 229 -2.25 1.91 -21.93
N THR A 230 -1.50 1.05 -22.61
CA THR A 230 -1.99 -0.18 -23.26
C THR A 230 -1.35 -1.45 -22.67
N GLY A 231 -1.86 -2.61 -23.03
CA GLY A 231 -1.34 -3.90 -22.60
C GLY A 231 -1.82 -4.32 -21.20
N LEU A 232 -1.10 -5.26 -20.60
CA LEU A 232 -1.46 -5.86 -19.32
C LEU A 232 -1.19 -4.92 -18.15
N ASN A 233 -2.00 -5.01 -17.12
CA ASN A 233 -1.73 -4.39 -15.82
C ASN A 233 -0.52 -5.05 -15.15
N THR A 234 0.30 -4.22 -14.49
CA THR A 234 1.49 -4.62 -13.73
C THR A 234 1.38 -4.16 -12.29
N GLY A 235 2.42 -4.36 -11.49
CA GLY A 235 2.55 -3.73 -10.17
C GLY A 235 2.84 -2.24 -10.21
N GLY A 236 3.12 -1.67 -11.39
CA GLY A 236 3.49 -0.27 -11.64
C GLY A 236 4.76 -0.18 -12.46
N MET A 237 4.69 0.54 -13.60
CA MET A 237 5.83 0.75 -14.50
C MET A 237 6.51 2.09 -14.29
N GLY A 238 5.92 2.92 -13.46
CA GLY A 238 6.45 4.22 -13.10
C GLY A 238 5.52 5.00 -12.20
N SER A 239 6.02 6.10 -11.66
CA SER A 239 5.21 7.00 -10.85
C SER A 239 5.77 8.43 -10.92
N ILE A 240 4.92 9.41 -10.61
CA ILE A 240 5.27 10.82 -10.55
C ILE A 240 4.65 11.47 -9.31
N SER A 241 5.37 12.40 -8.68
CA SER A 241 4.89 13.22 -7.57
C SER A 241 5.50 14.63 -7.64
N PRO A 242 4.73 15.73 -7.49
CA PRO A 242 3.29 15.78 -7.28
C PRO A 242 2.50 15.51 -8.56
N VAL A 243 1.19 15.35 -8.40
CA VAL A 243 0.25 15.20 -9.51
C VAL A 243 -0.27 16.56 -9.90
N SER A 244 0.02 17.04 -11.13
CA SER A 244 -0.25 18.39 -11.59
C SER A 244 -1.75 18.72 -11.75
N PHE A 245 -2.58 17.73 -12.02
CA PHE A 245 -4.03 17.92 -12.18
C PHE A 245 -4.80 17.92 -10.85
N ALA A 246 -4.18 17.52 -9.73
CA ALA A 246 -4.79 17.55 -8.41
C ALA A 246 -4.72 18.98 -7.82
N SER A 247 -5.72 19.81 -8.14
CA SER A 247 -5.80 21.17 -7.62
C SER A 247 -5.97 21.22 -6.10
N GLU A 248 -5.67 22.36 -5.48
CA GLU A 248 -5.88 22.56 -4.04
C GLU A 248 -7.34 22.36 -3.65
N GLU A 249 -8.29 22.81 -4.48
CA GLU A 249 -9.72 22.59 -4.26
C GLU A 249 -10.06 21.10 -4.25
N PHE A 250 -9.54 20.33 -5.22
CA PHE A 250 -9.74 18.91 -5.27
C PHE A 250 -9.14 18.20 -4.05
N LEU A 251 -7.90 18.54 -3.68
CA LEU A 251 -7.24 17.98 -2.50
C LEU A 251 -7.97 18.31 -1.20
N LYS A 252 -8.60 19.50 -1.12
CA LYS A 252 -9.45 19.85 0.00
C LYS A 252 -10.71 18.96 0.08
N LYS A 253 -11.34 18.67 -1.07
CA LYS A 253 -12.46 17.70 -1.12
C LYS A 253 -12.00 16.31 -0.68
N VAL A 254 -10.79 15.87 -1.10
CA VAL A 254 -10.20 14.58 -0.66
C VAL A 254 -10.05 14.57 0.86
N GLU A 255 -9.50 15.63 1.45
CA GLU A 255 -9.33 15.70 2.90
C GLU A 255 -10.67 15.66 3.63
N ASP A 256 -11.63 16.51 3.23
CA ASP A 256 -12.89 16.68 3.96
C ASP A 256 -13.84 15.48 3.80
N ARG A 257 -13.88 14.87 2.60
CA ARG A 257 -14.86 13.83 2.26
C ARG A 257 -14.32 12.40 2.41
N ILE A 258 -12.98 12.24 2.45
CA ILE A 258 -12.35 10.92 2.44
C ILE A 258 -11.39 10.76 3.61
N ILE A 259 -10.33 11.57 3.73
CA ILE A 259 -9.27 11.37 4.73
C ILE A 259 -9.83 11.52 6.15
N MET A 260 -10.47 12.63 6.43
CA MET A 260 -11.01 12.92 7.76
C MET A 260 -12.09 11.89 8.18
N PRO A 261 -13.07 11.54 7.33
CA PRO A 261 -14.02 10.46 7.65
C PRO A 261 -13.36 9.11 7.86
N THR A 262 -12.30 8.78 7.08
CA THR A 262 -11.55 7.53 7.25
C THR A 262 -10.89 7.46 8.63
N VAL A 263 -10.12 8.49 9.02
CA VAL A 263 -9.43 8.49 10.31
C VAL A 263 -10.43 8.50 11.49
N LYS A 264 -11.50 9.28 11.40
CA LYS A 264 -12.59 9.27 12.39
C LYS A 264 -13.32 7.93 12.44
N GLY A 265 -13.51 7.29 11.29
CA GLY A 265 -14.13 5.96 11.20
C GLY A 265 -13.30 4.89 11.90
N LEU A 266 -11.99 4.88 11.68
CA LEU A 266 -11.07 3.98 12.36
C LEU A 266 -11.17 4.12 13.89
N GLN A 267 -11.25 5.35 14.40
CA GLN A 267 -11.43 5.63 15.83
C GLN A 267 -12.77 5.14 16.34
N LYS A 268 -13.85 5.47 15.62
CA LYS A 268 -15.23 5.13 16.02
C LYS A 268 -15.47 3.62 16.06
N GLU A 269 -14.85 2.87 15.16
CA GLU A 269 -14.96 1.41 15.11
C GLU A 269 -13.92 0.69 15.97
N ASN A 270 -13.10 1.42 16.73
CA ASN A 270 -12.02 0.87 17.56
C ASN A 270 -11.08 -0.04 16.75
N LEU A 271 -10.64 0.45 15.59
CA LEU A 271 -9.63 -0.17 14.73
C LEU A 271 -8.28 0.47 15.03
N PRO A 272 -7.40 -0.14 15.85
CA PRO A 272 -6.10 0.45 16.18
C PRO A 272 -5.25 0.61 14.92
N TYR A 273 -4.79 1.84 14.68
CA TYR A 273 -4.08 2.18 13.46
C TYR A 273 -2.95 3.20 13.73
N LYS A 274 -1.71 2.80 13.50
CA LYS A 274 -0.53 3.69 13.58
C LYS A 274 0.35 3.42 12.37
N GLY A 275 0.14 4.13 11.27
CA GLY A 275 0.86 3.84 10.04
C GLY A 275 0.29 4.56 8.83
N PHE A 276 0.65 4.05 7.67
CA PHE A 276 0.25 4.62 6.39
C PHE A 276 -1.11 4.12 5.95
N ILE A 277 -1.88 5.02 5.35
CA ILE A 277 -3.08 4.70 4.57
C ILE A 277 -2.81 5.21 3.17
N PHE A 278 -2.66 4.31 2.22
CA PHE A 278 -2.68 4.64 0.81
C PHE A 278 -4.11 4.53 0.31
N ILE A 279 -4.62 5.62 -0.22
CA ILE A 279 -5.96 5.75 -0.77
C ILE A 279 -5.82 5.86 -2.29
N GLY A 280 -6.20 4.80 -3.01
CA GLY A 280 -6.36 4.83 -4.44
C GLY A 280 -7.62 5.63 -4.78
N LEU A 281 -7.46 6.73 -5.48
CA LEU A 281 -8.53 7.65 -5.84
C LEU A 281 -8.75 7.68 -7.34
N ILE A 282 -9.98 7.96 -7.72
CA ILE A 282 -10.33 8.37 -9.08
C ILE A 282 -11.08 9.71 -9.02
N MET A 283 -10.68 10.64 -9.87
CA MET A 283 -11.34 11.94 -10.04
C MET A 283 -12.35 11.82 -11.16
N VAL A 284 -13.63 11.93 -10.83
CA VAL A 284 -14.75 11.95 -11.78
C VAL A 284 -15.42 13.32 -11.65
N ASP A 285 -15.51 14.08 -12.74
CA ASP A 285 -16.11 15.41 -12.76
C ASP A 285 -15.62 16.34 -11.64
N ASN A 286 -14.30 16.32 -11.37
CA ASN A 286 -13.64 17.08 -10.29
C ASN A 286 -14.09 16.70 -8.87
N ASP A 287 -14.68 15.52 -8.68
CA ASP A 287 -15.04 14.94 -7.38
C ASP A 287 -14.23 13.68 -7.11
N PRO A 288 -13.72 13.48 -5.87
CA PRO A 288 -12.92 12.32 -5.52
C PRO A 288 -13.80 11.11 -5.11
N TYR A 289 -13.43 9.94 -5.62
CA TYR A 289 -14.00 8.66 -5.21
C TYR A 289 -12.87 7.69 -4.83
N VAL A 290 -13.08 6.89 -3.80
CA VAL A 290 -12.12 5.86 -3.38
C VAL A 290 -12.31 4.61 -4.25
N ILE A 291 -11.22 4.18 -4.89
CA ILE A 291 -11.13 2.89 -5.60
C ILE A 291 -10.84 1.78 -4.61
N GLU A 292 -9.84 1.99 -3.75
CA GLU A 292 -9.39 1.02 -2.74
C GLU A 292 -8.54 1.69 -1.66
N TYR A 293 -8.42 1.00 -0.52
CA TYR A 293 -7.42 1.31 0.50
C TYR A 293 -6.28 0.29 0.45
N ASN A 294 -5.07 0.78 0.71
CA ASN A 294 -3.92 -0.05 1.06
C ASN A 294 -3.36 0.42 2.40
N VAL A 295 -3.05 -0.51 3.29
CA VAL A 295 -2.67 -0.20 4.68
C VAL A 295 -1.16 -0.02 4.87
N ARG A 296 -0.49 0.34 3.80
CA ARG A 296 0.96 0.54 3.67
C ARG A 296 1.21 1.56 2.56
N MET A 297 2.47 1.93 2.37
CA MET A 297 2.86 2.75 1.21
C MET A 297 2.76 1.96 -0.10
N GLY A 298 2.62 2.66 -1.22
CA GLY A 298 2.62 2.09 -2.56
C GLY A 298 4.01 1.67 -3.05
N ASP A 299 4.06 0.84 -4.06
CA ASP A 299 5.23 0.50 -4.85
C ASP A 299 4.78 0.48 -6.33
N PRO A 300 5.16 1.48 -7.17
CA PRO A 300 6.38 2.29 -7.09
C PRO A 300 6.23 3.73 -6.55
N GLU A 301 5.18 4.10 -5.88
CA GLU A 301 4.95 5.50 -5.46
C GLU A 301 5.87 5.93 -4.31
N THR A 302 6.26 5.01 -3.43
CA THR A 302 7.17 5.33 -2.30
C THR A 302 8.46 5.97 -2.79
N GLN A 303 8.96 5.54 -3.94
CA GLN A 303 10.21 6.00 -4.56
C GLN A 303 10.15 7.46 -5.04
N VAL A 304 8.95 8.03 -5.22
CA VAL A 304 8.75 9.45 -5.57
C VAL A 304 8.19 10.27 -4.41
N VAL A 305 7.53 9.65 -3.45
CA VAL A 305 6.94 10.33 -2.27
C VAL A 305 8.01 10.61 -1.21
N LEU A 306 8.82 9.60 -0.85
CA LEU A 306 9.82 9.76 0.22
C LEU A 306 10.91 10.80 -0.08
N PRO A 307 11.45 10.93 -1.30
CA PRO A 307 12.40 11.98 -1.61
C PRO A 307 11.84 13.37 -1.36
N ARG A 308 10.55 13.57 -1.52
CA ARG A 308 9.87 14.85 -1.27
C ARG A 308 9.68 15.17 0.21
N ILE A 309 9.76 14.22 1.11
CA ILE A 309 9.69 14.49 2.56
C ILE A 309 11.02 15.09 3.02
N LYS A 310 11.03 16.39 3.35
CA LYS A 310 12.19 17.11 3.84
C LYS A 310 12.47 16.85 5.31
N SER A 311 11.43 16.68 6.11
CA SER A 311 11.52 16.44 7.56
C SER A 311 12.21 15.11 7.87
N ASP A 312 12.79 14.98 9.07
CA ASP A 312 13.42 13.73 9.54
C ASP A 312 12.40 12.58 9.57
N PHE A 313 12.64 11.60 8.70
CA PHE A 313 11.68 10.50 8.52
C PHE A 313 11.65 9.54 9.71
N LEU A 314 12.78 9.32 10.42
CA LEU A 314 12.77 8.50 11.62
C LEU A 314 11.98 9.18 12.75
N GLU A 315 12.12 10.50 12.91
CA GLU A 315 11.32 11.23 13.88
C GLU A 315 9.82 11.16 13.54
N LEU A 316 9.47 11.29 12.26
CA LEU A 316 8.09 11.15 11.79
C LEU A 316 7.52 9.76 12.15
N MET A 317 8.27 8.68 11.92
CA MET A 317 7.87 7.31 12.28
C MET A 317 7.74 7.13 13.80
N ALA A 318 8.70 7.61 14.56
CA ALA A 318 8.66 7.51 16.03
C ALA A 318 7.47 8.27 16.63
N ARG A 319 7.15 9.46 16.11
CA ARG A 319 5.98 10.23 16.57
C ARG A 319 4.66 9.55 16.19
N THR A 320 4.61 8.90 15.04
CA THR A 320 3.45 8.09 14.65
C THR A 320 3.22 6.95 15.62
N ALA A 321 4.25 6.18 15.93
CA ALA A 321 4.14 5.05 16.85
C ALA A 321 3.82 5.49 18.29
N ASN A 322 4.33 6.65 18.74
CA ASN A 322 4.10 7.22 20.06
C ASN A 322 2.81 8.07 20.18
N GLN A 323 2.02 8.20 19.12
CA GLN A 323 0.79 9.01 19.10
C GLN A 323 1.00 10.49 19.45
N THR A 324 2.07 11.08 18.92
CA THR A 324 2.45 12.50 19.09
C THR A 324 2.61 13.22 17.76
N LEU A 325 1.95 12.72 16.72
CA LEU A 325 2.07 13.19 15.35
C LEU A 325 1.50 14.62 15.16
N ASN A 326 0.53 15.03 15.97
CA ASN A 326 -0.07 16.37 15.93
C ASN A 326 0.99 17.49 16.05
N ASN A 327 2.03 17.30 16.85
CA ASN A 327 3.07 18.29 17.10
C ASN A 327 4.24 18.21 16.09
N PHE A 328 4.11 17.42 15.04
CA PHE A 328 5.14 17.29 14.01
C PHE A 328 4.88 18.26 12.87
N ASP A 329 5.88 19.07 12.53
CA ASP A 329 5.86 19.93 11.34
C ASP A 329 6.40 19.14 10.14
N LEU A 330 5.49 18.71 9.26
CA LEU A 330 5.84 17.99 8.05
C LEU A 330 6.21 18.97 6.94
N GLN A 331 7.48 19.02 6.59
CA GLN A 331 8.00 19.83 5.50
C GLN A 331 8.23 18.96 4.26
N ILE A 332 7.85 19.48 3.10
CA ILE A 332 7.87 18.77 1.81
C ILE A 332 8.65 19.63 0.80
N HIS A 333 9.46 18.99 -0.03
CA HIS A 333 10.09 19.59 -1.20
C HIS A 333 9.06 19.83 -2.30
N GLU A 334 9.17 20.97 -3.00
CA GLU A 334 8.25 21.34 -4.09
C GLU A 334 8.61 20.65 -5.41
N GLU A 335 9.85 20.20 -5.55
CA GLU A 335 10.38 19.56 -6.75
C GLU A 335 9.56 18.34 -7.16
N THR A 336 9.51 18.11 -8.46
CA THR A 336 8.87 16.95 -9.05
C THR A 336 9.87 15.77 -9.10
N TYR A 337 9.39 14.62 -8.66
CA TYR A 337 10.11 13.35 -8.74
C TYR A 337 9.37 12.39 -9.65
N ALA A 338 10.10 11.73 -10.54
CA ALA A 338 9.57 10.68 -11.41
C ALA A 338 10.38 9.39 -11.19
N ASN A 339 9.69 8.27 -11.25
CA ASN A 339 10.28 6.94 -11.16
C ASN A 339 9.93 6.14 -12.42
N ILE A 340 10.92 5.41 -12.95
CA ILE A 340 10.77 4.49 -14.07
C ILE A 340 11.17 3.10 -13.59
N VAL A 341 10.27 2.13 -13.76
CA VAL A 341 10.49 0.74 -13.34
C VAL A 341 11.06 -0.04 -14.51
N MET A 342 12.26 -0.57 -14.34
CA MET A 342 12.91 -1.46 -15.30
C MET A 342 12.63 -2.91 -14.92
N VAL A 343 12.21 -3.72 -15.86
CA VAL A 343 11.78 -5.11 -15.64
C VAL A 343 12.44 -6.06 -16.63
N ALA A 344 12.46 -7.35 -16.29
CA ALA A 344 12.90 -8.40 -17.20
C ALA A 344 11.93 -8.54 -18.39
N GLY A 345 12.46 -8.94 -19.55
CA GLY A 345 11.65 -9.22 -20.73
C GLY A 345 10.62 -10.33 -20.44
N GLY A 346 9.38 -10.13 -20.88
CA GLY A 346 8.25 -11.01 -20.61
C GLY A 346 7.38 -10.63 -19.42
N TYR A 347 7.84 -9.74 -18.53
CA TYR A 347 7.02 -9.22 -17.43
C TYR A 347 5.76 -8.48 -17.98
N PRO A 348 4.56 -8.59 -17.37
CA PRO A 348 4.20 -9.24 -16.09
C PRO A 348 3.81 -10.72 -16.20
N GLU A 349 3.95 -11.34 -17.35
CA GLU A 349 3.66 -12.77 -17.55
C GLU A 349 4.83 -13.64 -17.07
N SER A 350 5.17 -14.69 -17.82
CA SER A 350 6.33 -15.52 -17.48
C SER A 350 7.62 -14.86 -17.95
N TYR A 351 8.55 -14.65 -17.04
CA TYR A 351 9.86 -14.07 -17.34
C TYR A 351 10.98 -14.86 -16.66
N GLU A 352 12.16 -14.80 -17.27
CA GLU A 352 13.36 -15.45 -16.75
C GLU A 352 13.88 -14.70 -15.52
N LYS A 353 14.27 -15.45 -14.49
CA LYS A 353 14.84 -14.92 -13.24
C LYS A 353 16.31 -15.29 -13.13
N GLY A 354 17.06 -14.48 -12.39
CA GLY A 354 18.47 -14.76 -12.10
C GLY A 354 19.45 -14.18 -13.12
N ASN A 355 18.97 -13.43 -14.11
CA ASN A 355 19.84 -12.71 -15.03
C ASN A 355 20.66 -11.64 -14.30
N PRO A 356 21.98 -11.52 -14.55
CA PRO A 356 22.80 -10.50 -13.94
C PRO A 356 22.41 -9.11 -14.43
N ILE A 357 22.28 -8.17 -13.50
CA ILE A 357 22.08 -6.76 -13.81
C ILE A 357 23.45 -6.08 -13.79
N THR A 358 23.86 -5.52 -14.93
CA THR A 358 25.16 -4.85 -15.10
C THR A 358 24.97 -3.39 -15.53
N GLY A 359 26.02 -2.58 -15.39
CA GLY A 359 25.98 -1.19 -15.82
C GLY A 359 25.13 -0.28 -14.94
N ILE A 360 24.89 -0.67 -13.69
CA ILE A 360 24.15 0.16 -12.73
C ILE A 360 24.99 1.42 -12.47
N PRO A 361 24.47 2.63 -12.82
CA PRO A 361 25.18 3.87 -12.53
C PRO A 361 25.20 4.13 -11.01
N LYS A 362 26.19 4.87 -10.56
CA LYS A 362 26.20 5.35 -9.18
C LYS A 362 25.10 6.39 -8.98
N ASP A 363 24.52 6.38 -7.78
CA ASP A 363 23.63 7.44 -7.34
C ASP A 363 24.31 8.82 -7.45
N ASN A 364 23.52 9.83 -7.73
CA ASN A 364 23.94 11.22 -7.74
C ASN A 364 22.89 12.14 -7.12
N GLU A 365 23.09 13.45 -7.15
CA GLU A 365 22.19 14.41 -6.52
C GLU A 365 20.78 14.43 -7.11
N THR A 366 20.63 14.01 -8.39
CA THR A 366 19.38 14.08 -9.14
C THR A 366 18.76 12.72 -9.43
N SER A 367 19.47 11.64 -9.21
CA SER A 367 19.00 10.29 -9.51
C SER A 367 19.43 9.26 -8.49
N LYS A 368 18.54 8.33 -8.19
CA LYS A 368 18.76 7.21 -7.29
C LYS A 368 18.13 5.94 -7.85
N ILE A 369 18.82 4.83 -7.66
CA ILE A 369 18.34 3.50 -8.05
C ILE A 369 17.81 2.77 -6.81
N PHE A 370 16.57 2.31 -6.90
CA PHE A 370 15.96 1.45 -5.90
C PHE A 370 15.80 0.03 -6.44
N HIS A 371 16.36 -0.93 -5.73
CA HIS A 371 16.30 -2.34 -6.08
C HIS A 371 15.00 -2.99 -5.63
N ALA A 372 14.39 -3.79 -6.52
CA ALA A 372 13.18 -4.56 -6.24
C ALA A 372 13.44 -6.05 -6.50
N GLY A 373 13.48 -6.86 -5.45
CA GLY A 373 13.63 -8.31 -5.56
C GLY A 373 14.96 -8.80 -6.16
N THR A 374 15.98 -7.98 -6.20
CA THR A 374 17.34 -8.34 -6.65
C THR A 374 18.14 -8.98 -5.53
N LYS A 375 19.13 -9.79 -5.87
CA LYS A 375 20.02 -10.49 -4.94
C LYS A 375 21.47 -10.15 -5.20
#